data_948086a32266c31e31aa72043ed13aa0
#
_entry.id   948086a32266c31e31aa72043ed13aa0
#
_cell.length_a   1.000
_cell.length_b   1.000
_cell.length_c   1.000
_cell.angle_alpha   90.00
_cell.angle_beta   90.00
_cell.angle_gamma   90.00
#
_symmetry.space_group_name_H-M   'P 1'
#
loop_
_entity.id
_entity.type
_entity.pdbx_description
1 polymer ?
#
loop_
_entity_poly.entity_id
_entity_poly.type
_entity_poly.pdbx_seq_one_letter_code
_entity_poly.pdbx_strand_id
1 'polypeptide(L)'
;MPDAQPRAEPRSRNGNPPFYDVLGKRYYVLSSSVGYIERGVASWYGPGFHKVRTSIGEPYDMYAMTAAHTTLPLPTYVRVTNLQNGRSVVVRVNDRGPFVDNRIIDLSYTAAGKLDMLRNGTAIVEVRSIDPATAIAPAEVARVAATDAPPAAPVRSLQVRAFFVQAGAFSDPHNADRLAEKLRGGGYGTVFVRENEIAGRRMFRVRIGPISSVEEFDRIVAALARGGIHDARLALD
;
A
#
# COMPACT_ATOMS: atom_id res chain seq x y z
N MET A 1 -10.70 -16.84 -10.94
CA MET A 1 -9.49 -16.38 -11.62
C MET A 1 -8.28 -16.67 -10.73
N PRO A 2 -7.22 -17.37 -11.20
CA PRO A 2 -5.99 -17.54 -10.43
C PRO A 2 -5.27 -16.20 -10.26
N ASP A 3 -4.33 -16.12 -9.31
CA ASP A 3 -3.46 -14.96 -9.14
C ASP A 3 -2.53 -14.79 -10.35
N ALA A 4 -2.03 -13.57 -10.54
CA ALA A 4 -1.00 -13.33 -11.55
C ALA A 4 0.25 -14.15 -11.22
N GLN A 5 0.83 -14.79 -12.24
CA GLN A 5 2.06 -15.56 -12.08
C GLN A 5 3.26 -14.65 -12.38
N PRO A 6 4.12 -14.37 -11.39
CA PRO A 6 5.29 -13.56 -11.59
C PRO A 6 6.23 -14.19 -12.63
N ARG A 7 6.63 -13.39 -13.60
CA ARG A 7 7.57 -13.77 -14.64
C ARG A 7 8.50 -12.60 -14.95
N ALA A 8 9.69 -12.87 -15.43
CA ALA A 8 10.61 -11.84 -15.88
C ALA A 8 10.03 -11.17 -17.14
N GLU A 9 9.71 -9.90 -17.04
CA GLU A 9 9.25 -9.07 -18.16
C GLU A 9 10.17 -7.87 -18.31
N PRO A 10 10.52 -7.49 -19.55
CA PRO A 10 11.28 -6.27 -19.77
C PRO A 10 10.43 -5.06 -19.36
N ARG A 11 11.10 -4.01 -18.89
CA ARG A 11 10.45 -2.74 -18.61
C ARG A 11 9.76 -2.24 -19.88
N SER A 12 8.48 -1.88 -19.78
CA SER A 12 7.72 -1.35 -20.91
C SER A 12 8.33 -0.05 -21.43
N ARG A 13 8.31 0.13 -22.75
CA ARG A 13 8.71 1.39 -23.39
C ARG A 13 7.76 2.53 -23.04
N ASN A 14 6.48 2.23 -22.82
CA ASN A 14 5.45 3.18 -22.44
C ASN A 14 5.19 3.13 -20.94
N GLY A 15 4.68 4.22 -20.38
CA GLY A 15 4.28 4.30 -18.98
C GLY A 15 5.44 4.45 -17.98
N ASN A 16 6.70 4.55 -18.43
CA ASN A 16 7.89 4.62 -17.58
C ASN A 16 8.79 5.85 -17.83
N PRO A 17 8.26 7.08 -17.96
CA PRO A 17 9.11 8.25 -18.00
C PRO A 17 9.82 8.42 -16.65
N PRO A 18 10.93 9.19 -16.56
CA PRO A 18 11.58 9.49 -15.28
C PRO A 18 10.62 10.15 -14.27
N PHE A 19 9.72 11.00 -14.76
CA PHE A 19 8.62 11.61 -14.01
C PHE A 19 7.46 11.94 -14.95
N TYR A 20 6.29 12.19 -14.37
CA TYR A 20 5.11 12.65 -15.09
C TYR A 20 4.22 13.50 -14.16
N ASP A 21 3.43 14.40 -14.74
CA ASP A 21 2.56 15.32 -14.01
C ASP A 21 1.09 14.96 -14.25
N VAL A 22 0.32 14.82 -13.17
CA VAL A 22 -1.14 14.60 -13.22
C VAL A 22 -1.80 15.44 -12.13
N LEU A 23 -2.84 16.19 -12.50
CA LEU A 23 -3.62 17.05 -11.58
C LEU A 23 -2.72 17.99 -10.76
N GLY A 24 -1.67 18.55 -11.37
CA GLY A 24 -0.74 19.47 -10.71
C GLY A 24 0.28 18.82 -9.78
N LYS A 25 0.29 17.50 -9.65
CA LYS A 25 1.24 16.75 -8.81
C LYS A 25 2.23 16.00 -9.68
N ARG A 26 3.53 16.08 -9.31
CA ARG A 26 4.61 15.35 -9.97
C ARG A 26 4.88 14.02 -9.30
N TYR A 27 4.97 12.97 -10.12
CA TYR A 27 5.30 11.61 -9.72
C TYR A 27 6.61 11.18 -10.34
N TYR A 28 7.55 10.67 -9.54
CA TYR A 28 8.82 10.14 -9.99
C TYR A 28 8.75 8.61 -10.07
N VAL A 29 9.03 8.07 -11.25
CA VAL A 29 9.05 6.62 -11.46
C VAL A 29 10.34 6.04 -10.90
N LEU A 30 10.21 5.01 -10.08
CA LEU A 30 11.35 4.31 -9.49
C LEU A 30 12.19 3.61 -10.57
N SER A 31 13.50 3.59 -10.38
CA SER A 31 14.41 2.86 -11.26
C SER A 31 14.28 1.35 -11.12
N SER A 32 13.92 0.86 -9.93
CA SER A 32 13.75 -0.56 -9.61
C SER A 32 12.58 -0.77 -8.65
N SER A 33 11.97 -1.94 -8.72
CA SER A 33 10.96 -2.41 -7.76
C SER A 33 11.54 -3.30 -6.65
N VAL A 34 12.82 -3.66 -6.73
CA VAL A 34 13.47 -4.58 -5.78
C VAL A 34 13.35 -4.05 -4.36
N GLY A 35 12.83 -4.90 -3.45
CA GLY A 35 12.67 -4.56 -2.04
C GLY A 35 11.57 -3.55 -1.73
N TYR A 36 10.75 -3.17 -2.73
CA TYR A 36 9.66 -2.23 -2.49
C TYR A 36 8.62 -2.80 -1.54
N ILE A 37 8.32 -2.05 -0.50
CA ILE A 37 7.25 -2.32 0.47
C ILE A 37 6.62 -1.00 0.85
N GLU A 38 5.31 -0.90 0.66
CA GLU A 38 4.53 0.26 1.09
C GLU A 38 3.24 -0.19 1.76
N ARG A 39 2.79 0.58 2.75
CA ARG A 39 1.52 0.38 3.44
C ARG A 39 0.68 1.62 3.31
N GLY A 40 -0.58 1.42 2.93
CA GLY A 40 -1.50 2.53 2.69
C GLY A 40 -2.88 2.01 2.34
N VAL A 41 -3.67 2.88 1.73
CA VAL A 41 -5.02 2.54 1.32
C VAL A 41 -5.04 2.12 -0.15
N ALA A 42 -5.62 0.95 -0.43
CA ALA A 42 -5.98 0.51 -1.78
C ALA A 42 -7.41 0.93 -2.11
N SER A 43 -7.64 1.23 -3.38
CA SER A 43 -8.95 1.32 -4.02
C SER A 43 -9.02 0.38 -5.23
N TRP A 44 -10.08 0.44 -6.02
CA TRP A 44 -10.21 -0.38 -7.21
C TRP A 44 -10.90 0.39 -8.33
N TYR A 45 -10.56 0.02 -9.58
CA TYR A 45 -11.14 0.63 -10.77
C TYR A 45 -12.60 0.25 -10.94
N GLY A 46 -13.44 1.23 -11.18
CA GLY A 46 -14.82 1.01 -11.57
C GLY A 46 -14.97 0.41 -12.97
N PRO A 47 -16.17 -0.10 -13.30
CA PRO A 47 -16.45 -0.75 -14.59
C PRO A 47 -16.28 0.20 -15.80
N GLY A 48 -16.35 1.50 -15.60
CA GLY A 48 -16.20 2.50 -16.66
C GLY A 48 -14.81 2.53 -17.32
N PHE A 49 -13.81 1.90 -16.72
CA PHE A 49 -12.46 1.82 -17.28
C PHE A 49 -12.23 0.55 -18.09
N HIS A 50 -13.17 -0.40 -18.11
CA HIS A 50 -13.01 -1.65 -18.84
C HIS A 50 -12.76 -1.40 -20.33
N LYS A 51 -11.71 -2.03 -20.88
CA LYS A 51 -11.21 -1.88 -22.27
C LYS A 51 -10.51 -0.54 -22.59
N VAL A 52 -10.45 0.41 -21.65
CA VAL A 52 -9.62 1.61 -21.81
C VAL A 52 -8.14 1.21 -21.82
N ARG A 53 -7.30 1.89 -22.62
CA ARG A 53 -5.87 1.59 -22.68
C ARG A 53 -5.16 2.02 -21.41
N THR A 54 -4.39 1.12 -20.85
CA THR A 54 -3.48 1.39 -19.73
C THR A 54 -2.27 2.23 -20.18
N SER A 55 -1.49 2.72 -19.24
CA SER A 55 -0.28 3.51 -19.49
C SER A 55 0.77 2.77 -20.32
N ILE A 56 0.78 1.43 -20.30
CA ILE A 56 1.67 0.63 -21.15
C ILE A 56 1.03 0.26 -22.50
N GLY A 57 -0.21 0.66 -22.73
CA GLY A 57 -0.93 0.49 -24.00
C GLY A 57 -1.78 -0.79 -24.10
N GLU A 58 -1.84 -1.61 -23.05
CA GLU A 58 -2.71 -2.78 -22.98
C GLU A 58 -4.17 -2.35 -22.71
N PRO A 59 -5.19 -3.06 -23.24
CA PRO A 59 -6.57 -2.82 -22.82
C PRO A 59 -6.75 -3.28 -21.36
N TYR A 60 -7.32 -2.41 -20.52
CA TYR A 60 -7.64 -2.80 -19.13
C TYR A 60 -8.76 -3.85 -19.13
N ASP A 61 -8.47 -4.99 -18.51
CA ASP A 61 -9.47 -6.03 -18.24
C ASP A 61 -9.76 -6.05 -16.72
N MET A 62 -10.99 -5.64 -16.36
CA MET A 62 -11.42 -5.61 -14.95
C MET A 62 -11.45 -6.99 -14.31
N TYR A 63 -11.49 -8.06 -15.09
CA TYR A 63 -11.48 -9.44 -14.61
C TYR A 63 -10.07 -10.04 -14.49
N ALA A 64 -9.06 -9.42 -15.05
CA ALA A 64 -7.66 -9.84 -14.90
C ALA A 64 -7.09 -9.48 -13.52
N MET A 65 -6.02 -10.14 -13.13
CA MET A 65 -5.30 -9.86 -11.86
C MET A 65 -4.27 -8.75 -12.08
N THR A 66 -4.74 -7.51 -12.22
CA THR A 66 -3.92 -6.33 -12.53
C THR A 66 -4.15 -5.20 -11.54
N ALA A 67 -3.24 -4.22 -11.56
CA ALA A 67 -3.32 -3.02 -10.74
C ALA A 67 -2.65 -1.82 -11.41
N ALA A 68 -2.94 -0.60 -10.88
CA ALA A 68 -2.20 0.62 -11.16
C ALA A 68 -1.42 1.08 -9.94
N HIS A 69 -0.25 1.65 -10.20
CA HIS A 69 0.62 2.23 -9.19
C HIS A 69 1.32 3.47 -9.73
N THR A 70 1.49 4.50 -8.87
CA THR A 70 2.03 5.78 -9.30
C THR A 70 3.51 5.74 -9.61
N THR A 71 4.33 4.99 -8.87
CA THR A 71 5.80 5.13 -8.91
C THR A 71 6.54 3.85 -9.32
N LEU A 72 5.95 2.65 -9.17
CA LEU A 72 6.60 1.41 -9.55
C LEU A 72 6.92 1.38 -11.04
N PRO A 73 8.07 0.82 -11.48
CA PRO A 73 8.31 0.56 -12.90
C PRO A 73 7.28 -0.41 -13.46
N LEU A 74 6.84 -0.20 -14.69
CA LEU A 74 5.84 -1.04 -15.35
C LEU A 74 6.48 -1.96 -16.40
N PRO A 75 6.12 -3.25 -16.45
CA PRO A 75 5.28 -3.93 -15.48
C PRO A 75 6.08 -4.35 -14.23
N THR A 76 5.38 -4.47 -13.09
CA THR A 76 5.92 -5.05 -11.86
C THR A 76 4.90 -5.99 -11.25
N TYR A 77 5.33 -7.13 -10.72
CA TYR A 77 4.47 -8.00 -9.93
C TYR A 77 4.55 -7.64 -8.47
N VAL A 78 3.39 -7.53 -7.82
CA VAL A 78 3.29 -7.23 -6.40
C VAL A 78 2.34 -8.19 -5.70
N ARG A 79 2.66 -8.51 -4.45
CA ARG A 79 1.70 -9.08 -3.50
C ARG A 79 1.01 -7.95 -2.78
N VAL A 80 -0.30 -7.97 -2.79
CA VAL A 80 -1.14 -7.04 -2.03
C VAL A 80 -1.81 -7.83 -0.93
N THR A 81 -1.62 -7.42 0.32
CA THR A 81 -2.20 -8.05 1.50
C THR A 81 -3.14 -7.07 2.19
N ASN A 82 -4.40 -7.43 2.31
CA ASN A 82 -5.35 -6.69 3.14
C ASN A 82 -5.02 -6.92 4.61
N LEU A 83 -4.60 -5.87 5.32
CA LEU A 83 -4.11 -5.94 6.69
C LEU A 83 -5.23 -6.11 7.73
N GLN A 84 -6.48 -5.93 7.33
CA GLN A 84 -7.65 -6.09 8.21
C GLN A 84 -8.13 -7.54 8.28
N ASN A 85 -8.06 -8.29 7.16
CA ASN A 85 -8.55 -9.67 7.09
C ASN A 85 -7.49 -10.71 6.74
N GLY A 86 -6.25 -10.28 6.42
CA GLY A 86 -5.11 -11.16 6.11
C GLY A 86 -5.14 -11.77 4.70
N ARG A 87 -6.19 -11.52 3.89
CA ARG A 87 -6.23 -12.02 2.51
C ARG A 87 -5.16 -11.37 1.66
N SER A 88 -4.56 -12.13 0.75
CA SER A 88 -3.55 -11.61 -0.15
C SER A 88 -3.78 -12.10 -1.57
N VAL A 89 -3.33 -11.29 -2.53
CA VAL A 89 -3.36 -11.59 -3.96
C VAL A 89 -2.04 -11.18 -4.61
N VAL A 90 -1.70 -11.83 -5.70
CA VAL A 90 -0.62 -11.38 -6.58
C VAL A 90 -1.24 -10.74 -7.81
N VAL A 91 -0.82 -9.51 -8.12
CA VAL A 91 -1.27 -8.74 -9.28
C VAL A 91 -0.09 -8.24 -10.11
N ARG A 92 -0.33 -8.04 -11.40
CA ARG A 92 0.60 -7.38 -12.31
C ARG A 92 0.25 -5.90 -12.40
N VAL A 93 1.15 -5.04 -11.95
CA VAL A 93 1.02 -3.58 -12.09
C VAL A 93 1.37 -3.21 -13.52
N ASN A 94 0.37 -2.77 -14.28
CA ASN A 94 0.49 -2.44 -15.72
C ASN A 94 -0.09 -1.06 -16.07
N ASP A 95 -0.44 -0.25 -15.05
CA ASP A 95 -1.02 1.07 -15.26
C ASP A 95 -0.53 2.10 -14.24
N ARG A 96 -0.80 3.40 -14.53
CA ARG A 96 -0.53 4.54 -13.66
C ARG A 96 -1.81 4.98 -12.91
N GLY A 97 -1.63 5.31 -11.66
CA GLY A 97 -2.65 5.68 -10.69
C GLY A 97 -2.36 5.01 -9.34
N PRO A 98 -3.15 5.25 -8.33
CA PRO A 98 -4.27 6.20 -8.25
C PRO A 98 -3.81 7.66 -8.23
N PHE A 99 -4.69 8.55 -8.73
CA PHE A 99 -4.46 9.99 -8.67
C PHE A 99 -5.38 10.67 -7.65
N VAL A 100 -6.05 9.88 -6.84
CA VAL A 100 -6.79 10.32 -5.66
C VAL A 100 -5.83 10.32 -4.47
N ASP A 101 -5.89 11.37 -3.66
CA ASP A 101 -5.04 11.48 -2.48
C ASP A 101 -5.26 10.30 -1.51
N ASN A 102 -4.20 9.99 -0.76
CA ASN A 102 -4.18 8.91 0.24
C ASN A 102 -4.40 7.49 -0.31
N ARG A 103 -4.28 7.26 -1.61
CA ARG A 103 -4.30 5.92 -2.23
C ARG A 103 -2.92 5.58 -2.74
N ILE A 104 -2.52 4.32 -2.56
CA ILE A 104 -1.21 3.83 -3.02
C ILE A 104 -1.33 2.89 -4.20
N ILE A 105 -2.45 2.21 -4.35
CA ILE A 105 -2.67 1.22 -5.42
C ILE A 105 -4.16 1.15 -5.79
N ASP A 106 -4.45 1.04 -7.07
CA ASP A 106 -5.78 0.71 -7.58
C ASP A 106 -5.79 -0.71 -8.14
N LEU A 107 -6.71 -1.52 -7.64
CA LEU A 107 -6.83 -2.93 -8.02
C LEU A 107 -7.89 -3.13 -9.11
N SER A 108 -7.76 -4.19 -9.88
CA SER A 108 -8.85 -4.66 -10.73
C SER A 108 -10.04 -5.12 -9.87
N TYR A 109 -11.23 -5.20 -10.46
CA TYR A 109 -12.43 -5.72 -9.81
C TYR A 109 -12.21 -7.12 -9.20
N THR A 110 -11.59 -8.03 -9.98
CA THR A 110 -11.33 -9.40 -9.50
C THR A 110 -10.33 -9.42 -8.33
N ALA A 111 -9.26 -8.63 -8.40
CA ALA A 111 -8.29 -8.54 -7.31
C ALA A 111 -8.92 -7.98 -6.04
N ALA A 112 -9.73 -6.92 -6.15
CA ALA A 112 -10.47 -6.33 -5.05
C ALA A 112 -11.49 -7.32 -4.43
N GLY A 113 -12.17 -8.10 -5.26
CA GLY A 113 -13.09 -9.15 -4.81
C GLY A 113 -12.40 -10.23 -3.99
N LYS A 114 -11.21 -10.70 -4.43
CA LYS A 114 -10.42 -11.68 -3.68
C LYS A 114 -9.94 -11.15 -2.33
N LEU A 115 -9.61 -9.86 -2.25
CA LEU A 115 -9.22 -9.20 -1.01
C LEU A 115 -10.40 -8.85 -0.09
N ASP A 116 -11.65 -9.12 -0.54
CA ASP A 116 -12.88 -8.82 0.20
C ASP A 116 -13.03 -7.32 0.51
N MET A 117 -12.77 -6.48 -0.49
CA MET A 117 -12.86 -5.03 -0.31
C MET A 117 -13.89 -4.34 -1.22
N LEU A 118 -14.59 -5.09 -2.10
CA LEU A 118 -15.55 -4.50 -3.04
C LEU A 118 -16.67 -3.74 -2.33
N ARG A 119 -17.18 -4.28 -1.20
CA ARG A 119 -18.28 -3.68 -0.45
C ARG A 119 -17.88 -2.31 0.14
N ASN A 120 -16.65 -2.20 0.63
CA ASN A 120 -16.15 -0.99 1.26
C ASN A 120 -15.51 -0.03 0.26
N GLY A 121 -15.23 -0.49 -0.97
CA GLY A 121 -14.54 0.28 -2.01
C GLY A 121 -13.04 0.44 -1.77
N THR A 122 -12.58 0.34 -0.54
CA THR A 122 -11.21 0.56 -0.10
C THR A 122 -10.78 -0.45 0.98
N ALA A 123 -9.46 -0.60 1.16
CA ALA A 123 -8.89 -1.41 2.23
C ALA A 123 -7.51 -0.89 2.64
N ILE A 124 -7.11 -1.14 3.88
CA ILE A 124 -5.73 -0.91 4.34
C ILE A 124 -4.89 -2.12 3.91
N VAL A 125 -3.85 -1.87 3.11
CA VAL A 125 -3.04 -2.93 2.51
C VAL A 125 -1.55 -2.73 2.75
N GLU A 126 -0.81 -3.83 2.63
CA GLU A 126 0.62 -3.83 2.35
C GLU A 126 0.84 -4.26 0.89
N VAL A 127 1.58 -3.45 0.15
CA VAL A 127 2.04 -3.74 -1.21
C VAL A 127 3.51 -4.11 -1.13
N ARG A 128 3.87 -5.30 -1.63
CA ARG A 128 5.24 -5.79 -1.64
C ARG A 128 5.60 -6.27 -3.04
N SER A 129 6.67 -5.76 -3.60
CA SER A 129 7.17 -6.25 -4.90
C SER A 129 7.63 -7.70 -4.81
N ILE A 130 7.44 -8.42 -5.89
CA ILE A 130 7.91 -9.79 -6.08
C ILE A 130 9.01 -9.76 -7.16
N ASP A 131 10.19 -10.24 -6.80
CA ASP A 131 11.23 -10.48 -7.78
C ASP A 131 10.95 -11.83 -8.47
N PRO A 132 10.69 -11.84 -9.79
CA PRO A 132 10.43 -13.08 -10.52
C PRO A 132 11.57 -14.08 -10.45
N ALA A 133 12.81 -13.63 -10.30
CA ALA A 133 13.97 -14.51 -10.20
C ALA A 133 13.96 -15.34 -8.90
N THR A 134 13.41 -14.78 -7.82
CA THR A 134 13.29 -15.47 -6.52
C THR A 134 11.96 -16.21 -6.39
N ALA A 135 10.93 -15.85 -7.17
CA ALA A 135 9.62 -16.49 -7.13
C ALA A 135 9.58 -17.91 -7.72
N ILE A 136 10.60 -18.29 -8.51
CA ILE A 136 10.73 -19.62 -9.12
C ILE A 136 11.23 -20.66 -8.11
N ALA A 137 11.79 -20.24 -6.98
CA ALA A 137 12.40 -21.14 -5.99
C ALA A 137 11.46 -21.86 -4.98
N PRO A 138 10.17 -21.46 -4.73
CA PRO A 138 9.38 -22.07 -3.65
C PRO A 138 8.64 -23.35 -4.00
N ALA A 139 8.55 -23.78 -5.27
CA ALA A 139 7.79 -25.00 -5.62
C ALA A 139 8.53 -26.30 -5.28
N GLU A 140 9.83 -26.25 -5.12
CA GLU A 140 10.68 -27.45 -4.84
C GLU A 140 10.86 -27.69 -3.34
N VAL A 141 10.84 -26.61 -2.52
CA VAL A 141 10.96 -26.73 -1.06
C VAL A 141 9.66 -27.26 -0.42
N ALA A 142 8.51 -27.01 -1.04
CA ALA A 142 7.22 -27.51 -0.53
C ALA A 142 7.00 -29.02 -0.81
N ARG A 143 7.72 -29.62 -1.76
CA ARG A 143 7.63 -31.07 -2.06
C ARG A 143 8.51 -31.94 -1.17
N VAL A 144 9.57 -31.40 -0.60
CA VAL A 144 10.46 -32.15 0.30
C VAL A 144 9.97 -32.14 1.76
N ALA A 145 9.07 -31.21 2.13
CA ALA A 145 8.53 -31.08 3.48
C ALA A 145 7.21 -31.82 3.73
N ALA A 146 6.72 -32.63 2.78
CA ALA A 146 5.44 -33.33 2.88
C ALA A 146 5.54 -34.75 3.46
N THR A 147 6.74 -35.20 3.85
CA THR A 147 6.92 -36.45 4.60
C THR A 147 7.51 -36.11 5.96
N ASP A 148 6.71 -36.29 7.01
CA ASP A 148 7.01 -36.07 8.43
C ASP A 148 6.85 -34.62 8.95
N ALA A 149 5.61 -34.13 9.00
CA ALA A 149 5.27 -32.99 9.83
C ALA A 149 4.39 -33.41 11.00
N PRO A 150 4.75 -33.12 12.26
CA PRO A 150 3.83 -33.16 13.38
C PRO A 150 2.70 -32.14 13.20
N PRO A 151 1.53 -32.31 13.86
CA PRO A 151 0.34 -31.51 13.61
C PRO A 151 0.61 -30.02 13.75
N ALA A 152 0.07 -29.29 12.79
CA ALA A 152 0.23 -27.85 12.62
C ALA A 152 0.12 -27.08 13.95
N ALA A 153 1.17 -26.36 14.29
CA ALA A 153 1.11 -25.34 15.34
C ALA A 153 -0.04 -24.35 15.03
N PRO A 154 -0.79 -23.89 16.04
CA PRO A 154 -1.91 -22.98 15.83
C PRO A 154 -1.46 -21.77 15.05
N VAL A 155 -2.21 -21.44 13.99
CA VAL A 155 -2.03 -20.22 13.20
C VAL A 155 -1.89 -19.08 14.20
N ARG A 156 -0.72 -18.46 14.27
CA ARG A 156 -0.52 -17.25 15.08
C ARG A 156 -1.66 -16.31 14.72
N SER A 157 -2.56 -16.11 15.67
CA SER A 157 -3.63 -15.12 15.56
C SER A 157 -2.97 -13.84 15.04
N LEU A 158 -3.46 -13.34 13.90
CA LEU A 158 -3.10 -12.03 13.41
C LEU A 158 -3.45 -11.07 14.57
N GLN A 159 -2.45 -10.65 15.32
CA GLN A 159 -2.66 -9.58 16.28
C GLN A 159 -3.21 -8.44 15.45
N VAL A 160 -4.43 -8.01 15.76
CA VAL A 160 -5.05 -6.84 15.14
C VAL A 160 -4.09 -5.68 15.40
N ARG A 161 -3.25 -5.40 14.41
CA ARG A 161 -2.31 -4.29 14.49
C ARG A 161 -3.13 -3.02 14.46
N ALA A 162 -2.95 -2.20 15.48
CA ALA A 162 -3.60 -0.90 15.52
C ALA A 162 -3.04 -0.01 14.40
N PHE A 163 -3.93 0.65 13.67
CA PHE A 163 -3.60 1.59 12.62
C PHE A 163 -3.60 3.01 13.18
N PHE A 164 -2.71 3.85 12.69
CA PHE A 164 -2.56 5.24 13.13
C PHE A 164 -2.34 6.14 11.93
N VAL A 165 -2.70 7.41 12.07
CA VAL A 165 -2.24 8.47 11.17
C VAL A 165 -0.95 9.05 11.75
N GLN A 166 0.16 9.00 11.02
CA GLN A 166 1.37 9.72 11.37
C GLN A 166 1.31 11.12 10.76
N ALA A 167 1.18 12.14 11.60
CA ALA A 167 1.07 13.54 11.19
C ALA A 167 2.45 14.21 11.04
N GLY A 168 3.52 13.64 11.61
CA GLY A 168 4.87 14.17 11.47
C GLY A 168 5.92 13.26 12.09
N ALA A 169 7.19 13.50 11.76
CA ALA A 169 8.35 12.83 12.34
C ALA A 169 9.49 13.85 12.50
N PHE A 170 10.07 13.92 13.69
CA PHE A 170 11.03 14.94 14.08
C PHE A 170 12.25 14.31 14.76
N SER A 171 13.42 14.91 14.55
CA SER A 171 14.62 14.57 15.32
C SER A 171 14.66 15.29 16.68
N ASP A 172 13.92 16.39 16.82
CA ASP A 172 13.79 17.19 18.02
C ASP A 172 12.45 16.89 18.71
N PRO A 173 12.45 16.46 20.00
CA PRO A 173 11.23 16.18 20.75
C PRO A 173 10.33 17.41 20.91
N HIS A 174 10.88 18.60 21.12
CA HIS A 174 10.07 19.82 21.26
C HIS A 174 9.23 20.16 20.03
N ASN A 175 9.72 19.84 18.81
CA ASN A 175 8.95 20.01 17.60
C ASN A 175 7.79 19.00 17.50
N ALA A 176 8.01 17.76 17.95
CA ALA A 176 6.98 16.74 18.02
C ALA A 176 5.91 17.13 19.05
N ASP A 177 6.31 17.58 20.24
CA ASP A 177 5.38 17.98 21.31
C ASP A 177 4.53 19.18 20.89
N ARG A 178 5.12 20.20 20.27
CA ARG A 178 4.36 21.35 19.74
C ARG A 178 3.31 20.94 18.71
N LEU A 179 3.68 20.02 17.80
CA LEU A 179 2.69 19.51 16.85
C LEU A 179 1.61 18.69 17.56
N ALA A 180 1.96 17.83 18.50
CA ALA A 180 1.01 17.03 19.25
C ALA A 180 0.03 17.90 20.05
N GLU A 181 0.48 18.96 20.70
CA GLU A 181 -0.37 19.93 21.43
C GLU A 181 -1.34 20.63 20.48
N LYS A 182 -0.83 21.13 19.34
CA LYS A 182 -1.69 21.74 18.30
C LYS A 182 -2.79 20.80 17.85
N LEU A 183 -2.48 19.50 17.67
CA LEU A 183 -3.42 18.50 17.19
C LEU A 183 -4.41 18.05 18.26
N ARG A 184 -4.04 18.00 19.54
CA ARG A 184 -4.97 17.66 20.64
C ARG A 184 -6.16 18.59 20.73
N GLY A 185 -5.96 19.88 20.42
CA GLY A 185 -7.03 20.87 20.37
C GLY A 185 -7.95 20.75 19.13
N GLY A 186 -7.58 19.96 18.13
CA GLY A 186 -8.26 19.91 16.84
C GLY A 186 -9.35 18.84 16.71
N GLY A 187 -9.63 18.03 17.73
CA GLY A 187 -10.68 17.01 17.68
C GLY A 187 -10.37 15.79 16.81
N TYR A 188 -9.10 15.50 16.57
CA TYR A 188 -8.67 14.40 15.69
C TYR A 188 -8.68 13.00 16.36
N GLY A 189 -9.01 12.89 17.63
CA GLY A 189 -8.91 11.68 18.44
C GLY A 189 -7.68 11.71 19.36
N THR A 190 -7.20 10.54 19.79
CA THR A 190 -6.05 10.44 20.67
C THR A 190 -4.77 10.79 19.93
N VAL A 191 -4.04 11.80 20.38
CA VAL A 191 -2.76 12.26 19.82
C VAL A 191 -1.63 11.96 20.79
N PHE A 192 -0.59 11.26 20.34
CA PHE A 192 0.58 10.93 21.13
C PHE A 192 1.87 11.02 20.33
N VAL A 193 2.98 11.14 21.02
CA VAL A 193 4.32 11.10 20.43
C VAL A 193 4.94 9.74 20.74
N ARG A 194 5.45 9.08 19.70
CA ARG A 194 6.19 7.82 19.82
C ARG A 194 7.65 8.02 19.45
N GLU A 195 8.53 7.68 20.37
CA GLU A 195 9.96 7.63 20.12
C GLU A 195 10.33 6.30 19.48
N ASN A 196 11.15 6.36 18.43
CA ASN A 196 11.75 5.20 17.77
C ASN A 196 13.21 5.52 17.46
N GLU A 197 14.07 4.52 17.51
CA GLU A 197 15.43 4.61 17.03
C GLU A 197 15.53 4.00 15.63
N ILE A 198 16.11 4.77 14.68
CA ILE A 198 16.32 4.34 13.30
C ILE A 198 17.75 4.67 12.93
N ALA A 199 18.54 3.63 12.60
CA ALA A 199 19.95 3.77 12.24
C ALA A 199 20.76 4.62 13.23
N GLY A 200 20.55 4.39 14.56
CA GLY A 200 21.24 5.11 15.63
C GLY A 200 20.76 6.54 15.87
N ARG A 201 19.65 6.96 15.23
CA ARG A 201 19.05 8.29 15.43
C ARG A 201 17.67 8.17 16.08
N ARG A 202 17.46 8.93 17.16
CA ARG A 202 16.13 9.04 17.78
C ARG A 202 15.22 9.88 16.90
N MET A 203 14.00 9.36 16.68
CA MET A 203 12.95 10.00 15.91
C MET A 203 11.66 10.03 16.72
N PHE A 204 11.04 11.20 16.80
CA PHE A 204 9.80 11.46 17.52
C PHE A 204 8.66 11.58 16.49
N ARG A 205 7.72 10.61 16.51
CA ARG A 205 6.63 10.52 15.55
C ARG A 205 5.33 10.92 16.22
N VAL A 206 4.67 11.92 15.68
CA VAL A 206 3.34 12.35 16.13
C VAL A 206 2.30 11.47 15.44
N ARG A 207 1.51 10.77 16.22
CA ARG A 207 0.50 9.82 15.75
C ARG A 207 -0.88 10.14 16.30
N ILE A 208 -1.90 9.83 15.49
CA ILE A 208 -3.32 9.97 15.82
C ILE A 208 -3.97 8.60 15.69
N GLY A 209 -4.74 8.17 16.66
CA GLY A 209 -5.44 6.89 16.64
C GLY A 209 -5.44 6.18 18.00
N PRO A 210 -5.80 4.88 18.05
CA PRO A 210 -5.94 3.99 16.88
C PRO A 210 -7.11 4.36 15.99
N ILE A 211 -6.97 4.13 14.67
CA ILE A 211 -8.03 4.29 13.69
C ILE A 211 -8.63 2.92 13.33
N SER A 212 -9.93 2.89 13.12
CA SER A 212 -10.69 1.64 12.91
C SER A 212 -11.08 1.41 11.45
N SER A 213 -11.11 2.45 10.63
CA SER A 213 -11.56 2.37 9.24
C SER A 213 -10.80 3.31 8.30
N VAL A 214 -10.94 3.06 7.00
CA VAL A 214 -10.37 3.92 5.95
C VAL A 214 -11.08 5.28 5.93
N GLU A 215 -12.37 5.32 6.16
CA GLU A 215 -13.15 6.56 6.22
C GLU A 215 -12.68 7.47 7.37
N GLU A 216 -12.32 6.88 8.50
CA GLU A 216 -11.74 7.61 9.63
C GLU A 216 -10.34 8.14 9.26
N PHE A 217 -9.52 7.32 8.60
CA PHE A 217 -8.22 7.74 8.07
C PHE A 217 -8.35 8.93 7.13
N ASP A 218 -9.20 8.83 6.11
CA ASP A 218 -9.41 9.87 5.11
C ASP A 218 -9.93 11.17 5.74
N ARG A 219 -10.87 11.08 6.68
CA ARG A 219 -11.39 12.23 7.42
C ARG A 219 -10.29 12.97 8.18
N ILE A 220 -9.43 12.22 8.91
CA ILE A 220 -8.34 12.80 9.68
C ILE A 220 -7.31 13.44 8.72
N VAL A 221 -6.89 12.75 7.68
CA VAL A 221 -5.89 13.27 6.72
C VAL A 221 -6.42 14.51 6.00
N ALA A 222 -7.68 14.52 5.56
CA ALA A 222 -8.30 15.70 4.95
C ALA A 222 -8.37 16.90 5.93
N ALA A 223 -8.63 16.63 7.21
CA ALA A 223 -8.64 17.68 8.22
C ALA A 223 -7.24 18.22 8.52
N LEU A 224 -6.21 17.34 8.56
CA LEU A 224 -4.80 17.73 8.69
C LEU A 224 -4.32 18.58 7.51
N ALA A 225 -4.69 18.22 6.29
CA ALA A 225 -4.36 18.97 5.08
C ALA A 225 -4.95 20.40 5.11
N ARG A 226 -6.19 20.57 5.57
CA ARG A 226 -6.77 21.92 5.81
C ARG A 226 -6.01 22.71 6.86
N GLY A 227 -5.38 22.04 7.82
CA GLY A 227 -4.51 22.62 8.84
C GLY A 227 -3.07 22.87 8.40
N GLY A 228 -2.74 22.62 7.09
CA GLY A 228 -1.39 22.78 6.52
C GLY A 228 -0.45 21.60 6.70
N ILE A 229 -0.96 20.40 7.07
CA ILE A 229 -0.18 19.18 7.23
C ILE A 229 -0.54 18.24 6.08
N HIS A 230 0.30 18.23 5.05
CA HIS A 230 0.05 17.49 3.80
C HIS A 230 0.77 16.13 3.72
N ASP A 231 1.73 15.85 4.62
CA ASP A 231 2.55 14.63 4.61
C ASP A 231 2.03 13.54 5.57
N ALA A 232 0.75 13.63 5.95
CA ALA A 232 0.14 12.65 6.83
C ALA A 232 0.02 11.29 6.12
N ARG A 233 0.42 10.21 6.81
CA ARG A 233 0.44 8.85 6.24
C ARG A 233 0.01 7.80 7.23
N LEU A 234 -0.38 6.62 6.70
CA LEU A 234 -0.69 5.46 7.51
C LEU A 234 0.55 4.96 8.26
N ALA A 235 0.38 4.63 9.53
CA ALA A 235 1.38 4.00 10.37
C ALA A 235 0.79 2.80 11.12
N LEU A 236 1.64 1.83 11.40
CA LEU A 236 1.34 0.64 12.19
C LEU A 236 2.21 0.61 13.44
N ASP A 237 1.73 -0.07 14.46
CA ASP A 237 2.53 -0.50 15.61
C ASP A 237 3.08 -1.89 15.42
#